data_c8ed2c43559eeec3b44f0c0e1ededc14
#
_entry.id   c8ed2c43559eeec3b44f0c0e1ededc14
#
_cell.length_a   1.000
_cell.length_b   1.000
_cell.length_c   1.000
_cell.angle_alpha   90.00
_cell.angle_beta   90.00
_cell.angle_gamma   90.00
#
_symmetry.space_group_name_H-M   'P 1'
#
loop_
_entity.id
_entity.type
_entity.pdbx_description
1 polymer ?
#
loop_
_entity_poly.entity_id
_entity_poly.type
_entity_poly.pdbx_seq_one_letter_code
_entity_poly.pdbx_strand_id
1 'polypeptide(L)'
;MNKAYVHGYDHRENIRLQDQASTLTELLHSDTLYPAGSRVLEAGCGVGAQTVTLAKNSPNALITSVDISEASVTEARKKVAAAGLTNVRFQQADIFNLPYGPDSFDHIFVCFVLEHLSHPVEALHTLKNHLRQGGTITVIEGDHGSVYFHPDSEAAHKAIQSQIELQRRAGRQHHDRERTLSAVEQSRLQLNPCISPNGLR
;
A
#
# COMPACT_ATOMS: atom_id res chain seq x y z
N MET A 1 -8.81 21.25 -3.08
CA MET A 1 -8.10 21.08 -4.38
C MET A 1 -7.97 19.59 -4.63
N ASN A 2 -8.59 19.08 -5.70
CA ASN A 2 -8.46 17.67 -6.07
C ASN A 2 -7.00 17.36 -6.40
N LYS A 3 -6.30 16.66 -5.51
CA LYS A 3 -4.94 16.16 -5.80
C LYS A 3 -5.09 15.05 -6.84
N ALA A 4 -4.80 15.34 -8.11
CA ALA A 4 -4.88 14.36 -9.19
C ALA A 4 -3.93 13.20 -8.93
N TYR A 5 -4.44 11.97 -8.91
CA TYR A 5 -3.65 10.75 -8.93
C TYR A 5 -2.90 10.64 -10.27
N VAL A 6 -1.57 10.39 -10.25
CA VAL A 6 -0.74 10.46 -11.48
C VAL A 6 -1.19 9.48 -12.55
N HIS A 7 -1.65 8.29 -12.14
CA HIS A 7 -2.08 7.26 -13.08
C HIS A 7 -3.55 7.37 -13.49
N GLY A 8 -4.33 8.30 -12.89
CA GLY A 8 -5.76 8.45 -13.13
C GLY A 8 -6.61 7.37 -12.43
N TYR A 9 -7.92 7.46 -12.62
CA TYR A 9 -8.90 6.50 -12.07
C TYR A 9 -9.70 5.84 -13.22
N ASP A 10 -9.06 5.63 -14.37
CA ASP A 10 -9.73 5.02 -15.50
C ASP A 10 -9.78 3.50 -15.45
N HIS A 11 -10.59 2.89 -16.31
CA HIS A 11 -10.76 1.44 -16.34
C HIS A 11 -9.46 0.69 -16.69
N ARG A 12 -8.59 1.26 -17.53
CA ARG A 12 -7.31 0.65 -17.92
C ARG A 12 -6.34 0.60 -16.75
N GLU A 13 -6.31 1.67 -15.92
CA GLU A 13 -5.50 1.70 -14.71
C GLU A 13 -5.97 0.64 -13.70
N ASN A 14 -7.27 0.47 -13.54
CA ASN A 14 -7.82 -0.57 -12.67
C ASN A 14 -7.42 -1.98 -13.12
N ILE A 15 -7.42 -2.26 -14.43
CA ILE A 15 -6.94 -3.54 -14.99
C ILE A 15 -5.44 -3.70 -14.71
N ARG A 16 -4.63 -2.69 -14.98
CA ARG A 16 -3.18 -2.72 -14.74
C ARG A 16 -2.84 -3.04 -13.28
N LEU A 17 -3.50 -2.37 -12.34
CA LEU A 17 -3.32 -2.62 -10.90
C LEU A 17 -3.70 -4.05 -10.51
N GLN A 18 -4.73 -4.60 -11.13
CA GLN A 18 -5.16 -5.97 -10.88
C GLN A 18 -4.18 -7.00 -11.43
N ASP A 19 -3.67 -6.80 -12.64
CA ASP A 19 -2.66 -7.67 -13.27
C ASP A 19 -1.35 -7.65 -12.48
N GLN A 20 -0.92 -6.46 -12.05
CA GLN A 20 0.26 -6.30 -11.19
C GLN A 20 0.07 -7.04 -9.86
N ALA A 21 -1.07 -6.87 -9.19
CA ALA A 21 -1.36 -7.54 -7.94
C ALA A 21 -1.34 -9.07 -8.09
N SER A 22 -1.95 -9.60 -9.18
CA SER A 22 -2.00 -11.04 -9.44
C SER A 22 -0.63 -11.64 -9.67
N THR A 23 0.21 -10.96 -10.46
CA THR A 23 1.56 -11.43 -10.79
C THR A 23 2.50 -11.42 -9.60
N LEU A 24 2.36 -10.44 -8.71
CA LEU A 24 3.24 -10.24 -7.57
C LEU A 24 2.66 -10.81 -6.25
N THR A 25 1.48 -11.44 -6.28
CA THR A 25 0.79 -11.87 -5.06
C THR A 25 1.67 -12.71 -4.14
N GLU A 26 2.32 -13.74 -4.67
CA GLU A 26 3.17 -14.62 -3.87
C GLU A 26 4.38 -13.87 -3.28
N LEU A 27 5.01 -13.01 -4.10
CA LEU A 27 6.16 -12.21 -3.69
C LEU A 27 5.80 -11.21 -2.58
N LEU A 28 4.66 -10.51 -2.73
CA LEU A 28 4.26 -9.44 -1.83
C LEU A 28 3.58 -9.93 -0.55
N HIS A 29 2.95 -11.11 -0.61
CA HIS A 29 2.08 -11.57 0.48
C HIS A 29 2.44 -12.94 1.06
N SER A 30 3.62 -13.49 0.73
CA SER A 30 4.06 -14.80 1.26
C SER A 30 4.10 -14.86 2.79
N ASP A 31 4.33 -13.72 3.44
CA ASP A 31 4.43 -13.55 4.89
C ASP A 31 3.41 -12.55 5.46
N THR A 32 2.49 -12.05 4.63
CA THR A 32 1.43 -11.14 5.09
C THR A 32 0.29 -11.93 5.71
N LEU A 33 0.45 -12.25 6.99
CA LEU A 33 -0.48 -13.01 7.82
C LEU A 33 -0.73 -12.27 9.13
N TYR A 34 -2.00 -12.10 9.50
CA TYR A 34 -2.37 -11.47 10.77
C TYR A 34 -3.08 -12.47 11.69
N PRO A 35 -2.77 -12.45 13.00
CA PRO A 35 -3.35 -13.37 13.98
C PRO A 35 -4.88 -13.27 14.04
N ALA A 36 -5.52 -14.36 14.41
CA ALA A 36 -6.96 -14.39 14.61
C ALA A 36 -7.40 -13.34 15.67
N GLY A 37 -8.46 -12.62 15.36
CA GLY A 37 -8.99 -11.54 16.20
C GLY A 37 -8.25 -10.21 16.10
N SER A 38 -7.15 -10.13 15.32
CA SER A 38 -6.44 -8.87 15.09
C SER A 38 -7.32 -7.86 14.35
N ARG A 39 -7.21 -6.60 14.74
CA ARG A 39 -7.76 -5.45 14.03
C ARG A 39 -6.70 -4.90 13.10
N VAL A 40 -6.91 -4.99 11.81
CA VAL A 40 -5.95 -4.59 10.77
C VAL A 40 -6.51 -3.39 10.01
N LEU A 41 -5.72 -2.34 9.88
CA LEU A 41 -6.02 -1.22 8.97
C LEU A 41 -5.27 -1.43 7.66
N GLU A 42 -5.96 -1.51 6.54
CA GLU A 42 -5.39 -1.35 5.20
C GLU A 42 -5.56 0.10 4.78
N ALA A 43 -4.47 0.85 4.72
CA ALA A 43 -4.46 2.27 4.37
C ALA A 43 -4.16 2.44 2.88
N GLY A 44 -5.12 2.98 2.11
CA GLY A 44 -5.02 3.14 0.66
C GLY A 44 -5.35 1.85 -0.10
N CYS A 45 -6.54 1.28 0.12
CA CYS A 45 -6.93 0.01 -0.50
C CYS A 45 -7.16 0.09 -2.02
N GLY A 46 -7.26 1.30 -2.58
CA GLY A 46 -7.59 1.50 -3.99
C GLY A 46 -8.82 0.71 -4.40
N VAL A 47 -8.73 0.02 -5.53
CA VAL A 47 -9.81 -0.84 -6.07
C VAL A 47 -9.81 -2.26 -5.46
N GLY A 48 -9.14 -2.46 -4.33
CA GLY A 48 -9.14 -3.72 -3.60
C GLY A 48 -8.25 -4.82 -4.20
N ALA A 49 -7.20 -4.42 -4.94
CA ALA A 49 -6.31 -5.37 -5.58
C ALA A 49 -5.55 -6.23 -4.55
N GLN A 50 -5.08 -5.62 -3.46
CA GLN A 50 -4.39 -6.30 -2.37
C GLN A 50 -5.36 -6.83 -1.29
N THR A 51 -6.49 -6.14 -1.10
CA THR A 51 -7.47 -6.43 -0.04
C THR A 51 -7.96 -7.88 -0.07
N VAL A 52 -8.24 -8.41 -1.28
CA VAL A 52 -8.72 -9.79 -1.44
C VAL A 52 -7.69 -10.80 -0.93
N THR A 53 -6.41 -10.61 -1.26
CA THR A 53 -5.32 -11.49 -0.81
C THR A 53 -5.11 -11.36 0.69
N LEU A 54 -5.05 -10.14 1.20
CA LEU A 54 -4.92 -9.85 2.63
C LEU A 54 -6.01 -10.54 3.46
N ALA A 55 -7.27 -10.44 2.99
CA ALA A 55 -8.42 -11.05 3.67
C ALA A 55 -8.42 -12.58 3.59
N LYS A 56 -7.99 -13.16 2.47
CA LYS A 56 -7.84 -14.62 2.32
C LYS A 56 -6.75 -15.18 3.21
N ASN A 57 -5.62 -14.50 3.27
CA ASN A 57 -4.47 -14.92 4.08
C ASN A 57 -4.75 -14.79 5.59
N SER A 58 -5.65 -13.88 5.98
CA SER A 58 -5.98 -13.59 7.38
C SER A 58 -7.47 -13.73 7.66
N PRO A 59 -8.07 -14.93 7.46
CA PRO A 59 -9.53 -15.11 7.45
C PRO A 59 -10.20 -14.80 8.79
N ASN A 60 -9.46 -14.87 9.88
CA ASN A 60 -9.96 -14.63 11.23
C ASN A 60 -9.53 -13.25 11.79
N ALA A 61 -8.86 -12.40 11.00
CA ALA A 61 -8.60 -11.01 11.34
C ALA A 61 -9.76 -10.12 10.89
N LEU A 62 -9.94 -8.98 11.55
CA LEU A 62 -10.92 -7.96 11.20
C LEU A 62 -10.21 -6.84 10.45
N ILE A 63 -10.38 -6.78 9.13
CA ILE A 63 -9.71 -5.81 8.28
C ILE A 63 -10.62 -4.60 8.07
N THR A 64 -10.06 -3.42 8.25
CA THR A 64 -10.69 -2.14 7.88
C THR A 64 -9.88 -1.55 6.74
N SER A 65 -10.47 -1.50 5.53
CA SER A 65 -9.82 -0.98 4.34
C SER A 65 -10.33 0.43 4.05
N VAL A 66 -9.41 1.39 3.92
CA VAL A 66 -9.74 2.78 3.66
C VAL A 66 -9.07 3.29 2.39
N ASP A 67 -9.76 4.20 1.69
CA ASP A 67 -9.21 4.97 0.58
C ASP A 67 -9.88 6.34 0.52
N ILE A 68 -9.19 7.34 -0.02
CA ILE A 68 -9.72 8.69 -0.19
C ILE A 68 -10.79 8.75 -1.29
N SER A 69 -10.75 7.83 -2.25
CA SER A 69 -11.66 7.74 -3.39
C SER A 69 -12.85 6.83 -3.06
N GLU A 70 -14.05 7.40 -2.94
CA GLU A 70 -15.29 6.62 -2.77
C GLU A 70 -15.55 5.64 -3.93
N ALA A 71 -15.19 6.03 -5.15
CA ALA A 71 -15.30 5.16 -6.32
C ALA A 71 -14.42 3.90 -6.17
N SER A 72 -13.18 4.08 -5.70
CA SER A 72 -12.25 2.99 -5.43
C SER A 72 -12.76 2.07 -4.33
N VAL A 73 -13.23 2.64 -3.23
CA VAL A 73 -13.83 1.89 -2.10
C VAL A 73 -15.04 1.07 -2.56
N THR A 74 -15.88 1.64 -3.41
CA THR A 74 -17.06 0.94 -3.95
C THR A 74 -16.63 -0.26 -4.80
N GLU A 75 -15.61 -0.11 -5.62
CA GLU A 75 -15.10 -1.19 -6.48
C GLU A 75 -14.43 -2.29 -5.64
N ALA A 76 -13.62 -1.90 -4.65
CA ALA A 76 -13.00 -2.82 -3.70
C ALA A 76 -14.05 -3.67 -2.96
N ARG A 77 -15.13 -3.05 -2.50
CA ARG A 77 -16.25 -3.74 -1.83
C ARG A 77 -16.89 -4.81 -2.71
N LYS A 78 -17.11 -4.50 -4.00
CA LYS A 78 -17.66 -5.48 -4.95
C LYS A 78 -16.73 -6.68 -5.14
N LYS A 79 -15.42 -6.44 -5.27
CA LYS A 79 -14.43 -7.52 -5.44
C LYS A 79 -14.36 -8.44 -4.23
N VAL A 80 -14.32 -7.88 -3.03
CA VAL A 80 -14.29 -8.65 -1.79
C VAL A 80 -15.57 -9.45 -1.62
N ALA A 81 -16.74 -8.86 -1.91
CA ALA A 81 -18.03 -9.57 -1.88
C ALA A 81 -18.09 -10.68 -2.92
N ALA A 82 -17.62 -10.46 -4.15
CA ALA A 82 -17.55 -11.47 -5.20
C ALA A 82 -16.62 -12.64 -4.83
N ALA A 83 -15.58 -12.39 -4.02
CA ALA A 83 -14.69 -13.41 -3.47
C ALA A 83 -15.27 -14.16 -2.25
N GLY A 84 -16.50 -13.83 -1.79
CA GLY A 84 -17.16 -14.44 -0.65
C GLY A 84 -16.51 -14.11 0.71
N LEU A 85 -15.73 -13.03 0.79
CA LEU A 85 -15.01 -12.64 2.00
C LEU A 85 -15.89 -11.72 2.86
N THR A 86 -15.93 -11.97 4.16
CA THR A 86 -16.80 -11.26 5.12
C THR A 86 -16.04 -10.54 6.23
N ASN A 87 -14.73 -10.69 6.26
CA ASN A 87 -13.85 -10.15 7.31
C ASN A 87 -13.28 -8.77 6.98
N VAL A 88 -13.83 -8.07 5.96
CA VAL A 88 -13.39 -6.73 5.54
C VAL A 88 -14.51 -5.71 5.70
N ARG A 89 -14.19 -4.57 6.31
CA ARG A 89 -15.02 -3.37 6.35
C ARG A 89 -14.36 -2.28 5.51
N PHE A 90 -15.18 -1.51 4.80
CA PHE A 90 -14.70 -0.43 3.93
C PHE A 90 -15.20 0.92 4.39
N GLN A 91 -14.32 1.92 4.35
CA GLN A 91 -14.67 3.31 4.66
C GLN A 91 -13.89 4.27 3.75
N GLN A 92 -14.57 5.28 3.24
CA GLN A 92 -13.88 6.42 2.63
C GLN A 92 -13.22 7.25 3.74
N ALA A 93 -11.90 7.43 3.66
CA ALA A 93 -11.16 8.24 4.62
C ALA A 93 -9.85 8.76 4.00
N ASP A 94 -9.39 9.91 4.52
CA ASP A 94 -8.05 10.44 4.24
C ASP A 94 -7.07 9.88 5.30
N ILE A 95 -5.93 9.35 4.86
CA ILE A 95 -4.88 8.82 5.75
C ILE A 95 -4.41 9.86 6.75
N PHE A 96 -4.42 11.16 6.37
CA PHE A 96 -4.02 12.25 7.25
C PHE A 96 -5.10 12.64 8.28
N ASN A 97 -6.34 12.14 8.12
CA ASN A 97 -7.46 12.44 9.00
C ASN A 97 -8.39 11.23 9.17
N LEU A 98 -7.85 10.15 9.73
CA LEU A 98 -8.59 8.91 9.95
C LEU A 98 -9.61 9.08 11.10
N PRO A 99 -10.84 8.60 10.94
CA PRO A 99 -11.89 8.75 11.94
C PRO A 99 -11.81 7.68 13.05
N TYR A 100 -10.60 7.36 13.49
CA TYR A 100 -10.33 6.37 14.52
C TYR A 100 -9.55 7.00 15.67
N GLY A 101 -9.75 6.50 16.87
CA GLY A 101 -8.95 6.90 18.04
C GLY A 101 -7.53 6.32 18.02
N PRO A 102 -6.67 6.73 18.95
CA PRO A 102 -5.38 6.08 19.17
C PRO A 102 -5.59 4.61 19.55
N ASP A 103 -4.56 3.78 19.32
CA ASP A 103 -4.54 2.35 19.67
C ASP A 103 -5.71 1.53 19.07
N SER A 104 -6.29 2.00 17.96
CA SER A 104 -7.45 1.35 17.33
C SER A 104 -7.10 0.06 16.60
N PHE A 105 -5.85 -0.10 16.17
CA PHE A 105 -5.41 -1.22 15.32
C PHE A 105 -4.22 -1.96 15.92
N ASP A 106 -4.22 -3.26 15.73
CA ASP A 106 -3.13 -4.16 16.12
C ASP A 106 -2.04 -4.18 15.06
N HIS A 107 -2.45 -4.04 13.78
CA HIS A 107 -1.57 -4.02 12.61
C HIS A 107 -2.07 -3.01 11.59
N ILE A 108 -1.14 -2.46 10.83
CA ILE A 108 -1.44 -1.55 9.71
C ILE A 108 -0.72 -2.09 8.47
N PHE A 109 -1.41 -2.11 7.34
CA PHE A 109 -0.90 -2.53 6.03
C PHE A 109 -0.97 -1.36 5.05
N VAL A 110 0.14 -1.08 4.40
CA VAL A 110 0.30 -0.02 3.39
C VAL A 110 1.01 -0.64 2.18
N CYS A 111 0.42 -0.57 1.00
CA CYS A 111 1.01 -1.17 -0.20
C CYS A 111 0.80 -0.27 -1.42
N PHE A 112 1.90 0.23 -1.99
CA PHE A 112 1.93 1.14 -3.13
C PHE A 112 1.12 2.43 -2.90
N VAL A 113 1.27 3.05 -1.75
CA VAL A 113 0.53 4.25 -1.33
C VAL A 113 1.45 5.44 -1.09
N LEU A 114 2.57 5.22 -0.40
CA LEU A 114 3.44 6.32 0.04
C LEU A 114 4.02 7.09 -1.15
N GLU A 115 4.28 6.40 -2.27
CA GLU A 115 4.76 7.01 -3.52
C GLU A 115 3.76 8.04 -4.11
N HIS A 116 2.50 7.98 -3.70
CA HIS A 116 1.44 8.89 -4.16
C HIS A 116 1.22 10.07 -3.21
N LEU A 117 1.84 10.08 -2.04
CA LEU A 117 1.66 11.10 -1.02
C LEU A 117 2.71 12.22 -1.14
N SER A 118 2.29 13.45 -0.87
CA SER A 118 3.21 14.59 -0.80
C SER A 118 4.05 14.58 0.49
N HIS A 119 3.51 13.98 1.56
CA HIS A 119 4.10 13.96 2.90
C HIS A 119 4.09 12.55 3.50
N PRO A 120 4.87 11.58 2.94
CA PRO A 120 4.82 10.18 3.37
C PRO A 120 5.26 9.96 4.82
N VAL A 121 6.22 10.75 5.32
CA VAL A 121 6.66 10.70 6.72
C VAL A 121 5.52 11.08 7.66
N GLU A 122 4.79 12.15 7.35
CA GLU A 122 3.63 12.59 8.11
C GLU A 122 2.51 11.54 8.10
N ALA A 123 2.27 10.89 6.95
CA ALA A 123 1.32 9.80 6.84
C ALA A 123 1.69 8.63 7.77
N LEU A 124 2.96 8.22 7.78
CA LEU A 124 3.45 7.16 8.68
C LEU A 124 3.31 7.56 10.16
N HIS A 125 3.57 8.81 10.51
CA HIS A 125 3.33 9.31 11.87
C HIS A 125 1.84 9.26 12.25
N THR A 126 0.95 9.67 11.35
CA THR A 126 -0.49 9.60 11.57
C THR A 126 -0.93 8.15 11.77
N LEU A 127 -0.52 7.26 10.88
CA LEU A 127 -0.83 5.84 10.99
C LEU A 127 -0.32 5.24 12.32
N LYS A 128 0.92 5.56 12.72
CA LYS A 128 1.49 5.11 13.98
C LYS A 128 0.67 5.50 15.20
N ASN A 129 0.03 6.69 15.20
CA ASN A 129 -0.82 7.14 16.31
C ASN A 129 -2.08 6.27 16.48
N HIS A 130 -2.51 5.56 15.44
CA HIS A 130 -3.63 4.63 15.50
C HIS A 130 -3.22 3.19 15.84
N LEU A 131 -1.93 2.93 15.89
CA LEU A 131 -1.36 1.62 16.18
C LEU A 131 -1.19 1.44 17.70
N ARG A 132 -1.67 0.33 18.24
CA ARG A 132 -1.45 0.00 19.64
C ARG A 132 0.03 -0.23 19.95
N GLN A 133 0.40 -0.12 21.20
CA GLN A 133 1.75 -0.48 21.65
C GLN A 133 2.08 -1.94 21.31
N GLY A 134 3.22 -2.16 20.69
CA GLY A 134 3.66 -3.49 20.23
C GLY A 134 3.01 -3.95 18.91
N GLY A 135 2.15 -3.14 18.30
CA GLY A 135 1.61 -3.39 16.97
C GLY A 135 2.64 -3.20 15.86
N THR A 136 2.31 -3.60 14.64
CA THR A 136 3.21 -3.54 13.48
C THR A 136 2.61 -2.75 12.32
N ILE A 137 3.48 -2.09 11.56
CA ILE A 137 3.14 -1.52 10.25
C ILE A 137 3.91 -2.30 9.19
N THR A 138 3.19 -2.90 8.23
CA THR A 138 3.78 -3.51 7.03
C THR A 138 3.71 -2.48 5.91
N VAL A 139 4.86 -2.15 5.33
CA VAL A 139 4.98 -1.22 4.20
C VAL A 139 5.59 -1.94 3.02
N ILE A 140 4.88 -1.92 1.88
CA ILE A 140 5.33 -2.49 0.61
C ILE A 140 5.26 -1.38 -0.43
N GLU A 141 6.40 -0.99 -1.00
CA GLU A 141 6.50 0.09 -1.98
C GLU A 141 7.40 -0.29 -3.14
N GLY A 142 7.17 0.32 -4.31
CA GLY A 142 8.02 0.14 -5.48
C GLY A 142 9.30 0.97 -5.39
N ASP A 143 10.41 0.38 -5.80
CA ASP A 143 11.67 1.12 -6.00
C ASP A 143 11.94 1.33 -7.49
N HIS A 144 11.49 2.46 -8.00
CA HIS A 144 11.70 2.83 -9.41
C HIS A 144 13.15 3.20 -9.73
N GLY A 145 13.96 3.49 -8.70
CA GLY A 145 15.37 3.86 -8.87
C GLY A 145 16.28 2.67 -9.15
N SER A 146 15.92 1.47 -8.71
CA SER A 146 16.71 0.23 -8.87
C SER A 146 16.13 -0.74 -9.89
N VAL A 147 15.33 -0.26 -10.84
CA VAL A 147 14.74 -1.10 -11.89
C VAL A 147 15.83 -1.69 -12.79
N TYR A 148 15.83 -3.02 -12.90
CA TYR A 148 16.63 -3.78 -13.84
C TYR A 148 15.74 -4.61 -14.75
N PHE A 149 16.05 -4.64 -16.04
CA PHE A 149 15.36 -5.50 -17.02
C PHE A 149 16.32 -6.01 -18.11
N HIS A 150 15.97 -7.16 -18.64
CA HIS A 150 16.72 -7.79 -19.73
C HIS A 150 15.74 -8.27 -20.82
N PRO A 151 16.00 -8.03 -22.11
CA PRO A 151 17.16 -7.26 -22.63
C PRO A 151 17.07 -5.78 -22.25
N ASP A 152 18.24 -5.13 -22.18
CA ASP A 152 18.32 -3.70 -21.91
C ASP A 152 17.60 -2.89 -22.99
N SER A 153 16.90 -1.84 -22.60
CA SER A 153 16.07 -1.05 -23.50
C SER A 153 16.12 0.45 -23.13
N GLU A 154 16.71 1.24 -24.02
CA GLU A 154 16.74 2.69 -23.88
C GLU A 154 15.31 3.29 -23.77
N ALA A 155 14.34 2.73 -24.51
CA ALA A 155 12.95 3.18 -24.46
C ALA A 155 12.32 2.91 -23.07
N ALA A 156 12.62 1.76 -22.46
CA ALA A 156 12.14 1.45 -21.12
C ALA A 156 12.79 2.36 -20.07
N HIS A 157 14.09 2.61 -20.15
CA HIS A 157 14.75 3.57 -19.27
C HIS A 157 14.15 4.96 -19.40
N LYS A 158 13.91 5.46 -20.62
CA LYS A 158 13.25 6.76 -20.84
C LYS A 158 11.84 6.81 -20.26
N ALA A 159 11.06 5.73 -20.38
CA ALA A 159 9.72 5.65 -19.82
C ALA A 159 9.75 5.77 -18.28
N ILE A 160 10.64 5.02 -17.63
CA ILE A 160 10.82 5.06 -16.17
C ILE A 160 11.29 6.45 -15.71
N GLN A 161 12.29 7.02 -16.38
CA GLN A 161 12.76 8.37 -16.06
C GLN A 161 11.67 9.44 -16.24
N SER A 162 10.82 9.28 -17.26
CA SER A 162 9.69 10.17 -17.48
C SER A 162 8.64 10.06 -16.35
N GLN A 163 8.37 8.85 -15.87
CA GLN A 163 7.49 8.62 -14.73
C GLN A 163 8.04 9.29 -13.45
N ILE A 164 9.31 9.08 -13.16
CA ILE A 164 10.03 9.70 -12.04
C ILE A 164 9.91 11.23 -12.10
N GLU A 165 10.17 11.82 -13.28
CA GLU A 165 10.10 13.27 -13.46
C GLU A 165 8.67 13.82 -13.31
N LEU A 166 7.65 13.08 -13.79
CA LEU A 166 6.25 13.45 -13.62
C LEU A 166 5.84 13.43 -12.13
N GLN A 167 6.25 12.42 -11.39
CA GLN A 167 6.02 12.35 -9.94
C GLN A 167 6.66 13.52 -9.21
N ARG A 168 7.92 13.84 -9.56
CA ARG A 168 8.66 14.98 -9.01
C ARG A 168 7.97 16.32 -9.28
N ARG A 169 7.53 16.57 -10.53
CA ARG A 169 6.80 17.79 -10.92
C ARG A 169 5.45 17.92 -10.22
N ALA A 170 4.79 16.80 -9.92
CA ALA A 170 3.55 16.77 -9.17
C ALA A 170 3.72 17.04 -7.66
N GLY A 171 4.95 17.39 -7.22
CA GLY A 171 5.27 17.61 -5.80
C GLY A 171 5.26 16.33 -4.98
N ARG A 172 5.28 15.17 -5.64
CA ARG A 172 5.37 13.87 -5.00
C ARG A 172 6.84 13.50 -4.87
N GLN A 173 7.18 12.97 -3.73
CA GLN A 173 8.56 12.53 -3.52
C GLN A 173 8.74 11.23 -4.31
N HIS A 174 9.73 11.24 -5.20
CA HIS A 174 10.20 10.03 -5.84
C HIS A 174 10.71 9.09 -4.75
N HIS A 175 10.08 7.92 -4.62
CA HIS A 175 10.55 6.88 -3.73
C HIS A 175 11.57 6.01 -4.45
N ASP A 176 12.81 6.20 -4.07
CA ASP A 176 13.82 5.17 -4.11
C ASP A 176 13.81 4.45 -2.75
N ARG A 177 14.41 3.26 -2.71
CA ARG A 177 14.53 2.44 -1.50
C ARG A 177 15.07 3.24 -0.30
N GLU A 178 16.04 4.11 -0.53
CA GLU A 178 16.68 4.91 0.52
C GLU A 178 15.68 5.89 1.16
N ARG A 179 14.78 6.48 0.39
CA ARG A 179 13.79 7.43 0.90
C ARG A 179 12.65 6.75 1.65
N THR A 180 12.18 5.60 1.19
CA THR A 180 11.19 4.82 1.94
C THR A 180 11.77 4.36 3.26
N LEU A 181 13.01 3.86 3.28
CA LEU A 181 13.71 3.51 4.50
C LEU A 181 13.89 4.73 5.40
N SER A 182 14.35 5.86 4.86
CA SER A 182 14.49 7.12 5.58
C SER A 182 13.17 7.61 6.16
N ALA A 183 12.05 7.50 5.43
CA ALA A 183 10.72 7.86 5.93
C ALA A 183 10.31 6.97 7.12
N VAL A 184 10.55 5.67 7.03
CA VAL A 184 10.27 4.73 8.13
C VAL A 184 11.16 5.03 9.33
N GLU A 185 12.45 5.26 9.14
CA GLU A 185 13.39 5.64 10.21
C GLU A 185 13.00 6.97 10.87
N GLN A 186 12.71 8.00 10.07
CA GLN A 186 12.26 9.31 10.59
C GLN A 186 10.95 9.21 11.37
N SER A 187 10.05 8.30 11.00
CA SER A 187 8.81 8.04 11.74
C SER A 187 9.04 7.35 13.08
N ARG A 188 10.29 6.99 13.42
CA ARG A 188 10.66 6.22 14.62
C ARG A 188 9.95 4.86 14.72
N LEU A 189 9.66 4.25 13.58
CA LEU A 189 9.21 2.87 13.49
C LEU A 189 10.45 1.96 13.56
N GLN A 190 10.33 0.83 14.26
CA GLN A 190 11.39 -0.18 14.22
C GLN A 190 11.28 -0.97 12.92
N LEU A 191 12.39 -1.07 12.20
CA LEU A 191 12.48 -1.87 11.00
C LEU A 191 12.69 -3.33 11.39
N ASN A 192 11.73 -4.19 11.05
CA ASN A 192 11.94 -5.63 10.98
C ASN A 192 12.01 -5.98 9.49
N PRO A 193 13.20 -6.14 8.91
CA PRO A 193 13.31 -6.54 7.51
C PRO A 193 12.64 -7.91 7.35
N CYS A 194 11.73 -8.02 6.40
CA CYS A 194 11.16 -9.28 5.99
C CYS A 194 12.29 -10.14 5.41
N ILE A 195 12.81 -11.05 6.21
CA ILE A 195 13.77 -12.05 5.75
C ILE A 195 12.92 -13.17 5.16
N SER A 196 12.80 -13.19 3.83
CA SER A 196 12.28 -14.38 3.16
C SER A 196 13.10 -15.58 3.62
N PRO A 197 12.49 -16.68 4.08
CA PRO A 197 13.22 -17.87 4.51
C PRO A 197 14.05 -18.50 3.39
N ASN A 198 13.85 -18.11 2.15
CA ASN A 198 14.59 -18.55 0.98
C ASN A 198 15.49 -17.44 0.43
N GLY A 199 16.28 -16.83 1.29
CA GLY A 199 17.27 -15.79 0.99
C GLY A 199 17.59 -15.64 -0.51
N LEU A 200 16.96 -14.66 -1.16
CA LEU A 200 17.49 -14.15 -2.40
C LEU A 200 18.80 -13.43 -2.05
N ARG A 201 19.90 -14.11 -2.35
CA ARG A 201 21.26 -13.58 -2.33
C ARG A 201 21.46 -12.61 -3.50
#